data_27508852adfc15027e46ac380cd3e212
#
_entry.id   27508852adfc15027e46ac380cd3e212
#
_cell.length_a   1.000
_cell.length_b   1.000
_cell.length_c   1.000
_cell.angle_alpha   90.00
_cell.angle_beta   90.00
_cell.angle_gamma   90.00
#
_symmetry.space_group_name_H-M   'P 1'
#
loop_
_entity.id
_entity.type
_entity.pdbx_description
1 polymer ?
#
loop_
_entity_poly.entity_id
_entity_poly.type
_entity_poly.pdbx_seq_one_letter_code
_entity_poly.pdbx_strand_id
1 'polypeptide(L)'
;MNIKTIKKIILPLFFLIIAIIFTNAGNSYSGTKKIITLKDALTLAVKLYPGILTSKYSYLSSVYTKNETLSQYYPQVSATAGYSKNSFMNVDNNIVTSNGRIITEPGINYSLNDYSASLNATYMLYSFGSRYYNYLNAKYQMKGANAGYNYAVNSDLYNVILNFAEYFADKELMKADKENIKNDEIQYKAAEAFYKVGTGDLLDAETAKATMETAKAAYINSIFSVRIARLALLNSIGLPPSKNYVFVNTLRFKPFKSKLKGLIKSAVKNNPQLKQALYAVKAAKASVKQSVSGYYPTFNANFSYTGENSAFPLNRNYSAGLSVSIPIFNGFLTKNKIDYSKAALNSSIWNKKLTESNLIYGVSSDYYALNNQYLTVKALKSSEKASKLAYTLAFKSYEVGVGSMVQLVTANAQYISALTSYINGRYTYFYLKAKLYSDLGLIPEHYLK
;
A
#
# COMPACT_ATOMS: atom_id res chain seq x y z
N MET A 1 20.03 2.95 46.94
CA MET A 1 18.98 1.90 46.81
C MET A 1 19.67 0.63 46.36
N ASN A 2 19.55 -0.46 47.07
CA ASN A 2 20.42 -1.65 46.98
C ASN A 2 20.07 -2.53 45.80
N ILE A 3 21.04 -2.91 44.96
CA ILE A 3 20.91 -3.71 43.72
C ILE A 3 20.12 -5.01 43.94
N LYS A 4 20.13 -5.57 45.17
CA LYS A 4 19.34 -6.77 45.56
C LYS A 4 17.82 -6.54 45.56
N THR A 5 17.37 -5.29 45.79
CA THR A 5 15.94 -4.94 45.83
C THR A 5 15.36 -4.77 44.41
N ILE A 6 16.16 -4.31 43.45
CA ILE A 6 15.77 -4.13 42.02
C ILE A 6 15.58 -5.50 41.34
N LYS A 7 16.44 -6.49 41.64
CA LYS A 7 16.29 -7.84 41.11
C LYS A 7 15.02 -8.59 41.57
N LYS A 8 14.52 -8.31 42.78
CA LYS A 8 13.32 -8.92 43.35
C LYS A 8 12.01 -8.39 42.73
N ILE A 9 12.02 -7.20 42.12
CA ILE A 9 10.81 -6.57 41.53
C ILE A 9 10.74 -6.81 40.02
N ILE A 10 11.87 -6.80 39.31
CA ILE A 10 11.91 -6.91 37.85
C ILE A 10 11.74 -8.37 37.37
N LEU A 11 12.29 -9.37 38.09
CA LEU A 11 12.23 -10.76 37.69
C LEU A 11 10.80 -11.36 37.65
N PRO A 12 9.92 -11.11 38.67
CA PRO A 12 8.54 -11.60 38.60
C PRO A 12 7.67 -10.84 37.58
N LEU A 13 7.96 -9.55 37.30
CA LEU A 13 7.23 -8.82 36.24
C LEU A 13 7.54 -9.34 34.83
N PHE A 14 8.78 -9.77 34.59
CA PHE A 14 9.18 -10.34 33.29
C PHE A 14 8.55 -11.72 33.06
N PHE A 15 8.40 -12.55 34.10
CA PHE A 15 7.70 -13.85 34.02
C PHE A 15 6.18 -13.70 33.87
N LEU A 16 5.58 -12.65 34.46
CA LEU A 16 4.15 -12.38 34.32
C LEU A 16 3.78 -11.93 32.89
N ILE A 17 4.64 -11.14 32.23
CA ILE A 17 4.44 -10.73 30.84
C ILE A 17 4.58 -11.92 29.86
N ILE A 18 5.50 -12.84 30.11
CA ILE A 18 5.66 -14.05 29.30
C ILE A 18 4.47 -15.00 29.48
N ALA A 19 3.92 -15.13 30.69
CA ALA A 19 2.75 -15.98 30.94
C ALA A 19 1.47 -15.46 30.22
N ILE A 20 1.30 -14.14 30.08
CA ILE A 20 0.15 -13.54 29.38
C ILE A 20 0.24 -13.76 27.87
N ILE A 21 1.43 -13.93 27.30
CA ILE A 21 1.62 -14.19 25.86
C ILE A 21 1.27 -15.65 25.51
N PHE A 22 1.43 -16.59 26.43
CA PHE A 22 1.17 -18.02 26.19
C PHE A 22 -0.26 -18.48 26.45
N THR A 23 -1.11 -17.70 27.14
CA THR A 23 -2.49 -18.11 27.45
C THR A 23 -3.50 -17.82 26.33
N ASN A 24 -3.09 -17.21 25.19
CA ASN A 24 -3.96 -16.99 24.04
C ASN A 24 -3.82 -18.01 22.90
N ALA A 25 -3.11 -19.13 23.10
CA ALA A 25 -2.88 -20.16 22.09
C ALA A 25 -3.77 -21.40 22.31
N GLY A 26 -5.06 -21.22 22.58
CA GLY A 26 -5.93 -22.34 22.88
C GLY A 26 -7.40 -22.19 22.52
N ASN A 27 -7.76 -21.38 21.52
CA ASN A 27 -9.11 -21.44 20.96
C ASN A 27 -9.17 -22.51 19.85
N SER A 28 -9.56 -23.73 20.22
CA SER A 28 -10.05 -24.76 19.30
C SER A 28 -11.27 -24.20 18.57
N TYR A 29 -11.09 -23.68 17.36
CA TYR A 29 -12.17 -23.25 16.50
C TYR A 29 -12.92 -24.48 15.99
N SER A 30 -14.03 -24.82 16.64
CA SER A 30 -15.10 -25.64 16.08
C SER A 30 -15.51 -25.04 14.72
N GLY A 31 -15.40 -25.86 13.67
CA GLY A 31 -15.44 -25.45 12.27
C GLY A 31 -16.81 -25.06 11.74
N THR A 32 -17.40 -23.96 12.19
CA THR A 32 -18.52 -23.32 11.49
C THR A 32 -18.00 -22.68 10.20
N LYS A 33 -18.49 -23.15 9.05
CA LYS A 33 -18.19 -22.57 7.73
C LYS A 33 -18.61 -21.11 7.74
N LYS A 34 -17.65 -20.19 7.77
CA LYS A 34 -17.95 -18.75 7.73
C LYS A 34 -18.29 -18.34 6.29
N ILE A 35 -19.54 -17.92 6.07
CA ILE A 35 -20.00 -17.40 4.78
C ILE A 35 -19.47 -15.97 4.63
N ILE A 36 -18.88 -15.67 3.46
CA ILE A 36 -18.30 -14.38 3.13
C ILE A 36 -18.90 -13.89 1.81
N THR A 37 -19.60 -12.76 1.86
CA THR A 37 -20.02 -12.01 0.68
C THR A 37 -18.92 -11.06 0.20
N LEU A 38 -19.09 -10.43 -0.96
CA LEU A 38 -18.16 -9.39 -1.42
C LEU A 38 -18.04 -8.24 -0.40
N LYS A 39 -19.15 -7.79 0.19
CA LYS A 39 -19.14 -6.74 1.21
C LYS A 39 -18.37 -7.16 2.46
N ASP A 40 -18.53 -8.40 2.92
CA ASP A 40 -17.78 -8.94 4.05
C ASP A 40 -16.29 -9.05 3.74
N ALA A 41 -15.94 -9.50 2.52
CA ALA A 41 -14.55 -9.59 2.06
C ALA A 41 -13.87 -8.22 2.09
N LEU A 42 -14.51 -7.18 1.55
CA LEU A 42 -13.99 -5.82 1.56
C LEU A 42 -13.86 -5.26 2.98
N THR A 43 -14.85 -5.52 3.85
CA THR A 43 -14.82 -5.07 5.25
C THR A 43 -13.67 -5.74 6.03
N LEU A 44 -13.44 -7.03 5.78
CA LEU A 44 -12.34 -7.77 6.38
C LEU A 44 -10.99 -7.27 5.86
N ALA A 45 -10.87 -7.00 4.57
CA ALA A 45 -9.63 -6.48 3.98
C ALA A 45 -9.20 -5.15 4.60
N VAL A 46 -10.13 -4.20 4.83
CA VAL A 46 -9.82 -2.94 5.51
C VAL A 46 -9.25 -3.17 6.91
N LYS A 47 -9.66 -4.25 7.60
CA LYS A 47 -9.26 -4.55 8.98
C LYS A 47 -8.00 -5.40 9.07
N LEU A 48 -7.78 -6.30 8.13
CA LEU A 48 -6.81 -7.37 8.26
C LEU A 48 -5.68 -7.32 7.23
N TYR A 49 -5.91 -6.70 6.05
CA TYR A 49 -4.91 -6.74 4.99
C TYR A 49 -3.66 -5.91 5.35
N PRO A 50 -2.48 -6.53 5.37
CA PRO A 50 -1.25 -5.86 5.82
C PRO A 50 -0.89 -4.61 5.01
N GLY A 51 -1.18 -4.57 3.70
CA GLY A 51 -0.93 -3.42 2.84
C GLY A 51 -1.70 -2.18 3.28
N ILE A 52 -2.97 -2.33 3.64
CA ILE A 52 -3.80 -1.24 4.18
C ILE A 52 -3.29 -0.79 5.56
N LEU A 53 -2.92 -1.73 6.43
CA LEU A 53 -2.37 -1.41 7.76
C LEU A 53 -1.02 -0.69 7.66
N THR A 54 -0.14 -1.13 6.78
CA THR A 54 1.14 -0.44 6.51
C THR A 54 0.91 1.01 6.08
N SER A 55 0.00 1.24 5.14
CA SER A 55 -0.35 2.59 4.68
C SER A 55 -0.97 3.45 5.78
N LYS A 56 -1.77 2.85 6.68
CA LYS A 56 -2.32 3.51 7.87
C LYS A 56 -1.21 3.97 8.82
N TYR A 57 -0.25 3.10 9.12
CA TYR A 57 0.85 3.45 10.03
C TYR A 57 1.84 4.45 9.40
N SER A 58 2.03 4.43 8.07
CA SER A 58 2.75 5.49 7.34
C SER A 58 2.05 6.85 7.46
N TYR A 59 0.72 6.88 7.37
CA TYR A 59 -0.03 8.12 7.67
C TYR A 59 0.16 8.56 9.12
N LEU A 60 0.05 7.65 10.11
CA LEU A 60 0.28 7.98 11.52
C LEU A 60 1.70 8.49 11.78
N SER A 61 2.73 7.92 11.14
CA SER A 61 4.09 8.44 11.18
C SER A 61 4.14 9.91 10.74
N SER A 62 3.45 10.26 9.65
CA SER A 62 3.39 11.65 9.17
C SER A 62 2.64 12.60 10.13
N VAL A 63 1.70 12.08 10.92
CA VAL A 63 1.04 12.84 12.01
C VAL A 63 2.05 13.19 13.11
N TYR A 64 2.91 12.23 13.50
CA TYR A 64 3.94 12.48 14.50
C TYR A 64 5.04 13.39 13.96
N THR A 65 5.48 13.23 12.71
CA THR A 65 6.43 14.17 12.07
C THR A 65 5.91 15.61 12.08
N LYS A 66 4.60 15.81 11.79
CA LYS A 66 3.98 17.13 11.94
C LYS A 66 4.04 17.61 13.42
N ASN A 67 3.81 16.71 14.39
CA ASN A 67 3.87 17.08 15.82
C ASN A 67 5.32 17.40 16.26
N GLU A 68 6.33 16.69 15.71
CA GLU A 68 7.76 17.01 15.95
C GLU A 68 8.09 18.45 15.57
N THR A 69 7.48 19.00 14.51
CA THR A 69 7.72 20.41 14.17
C THR A 69 7.24 21.40 15.24
N LEU A 70 6.31 20.99 16.09
CA LEU A 70 5.83 21.81 17.20
C LEU A 70 6.86 21.90 18.33
N SER A 71 7.82 20.96 18.43
CA SER A 71 8.90 21.03 19.43
C SER A 71 9.72 22.30 19.33
N GLN A 72 9.83 22.88 18.11
CA GLN A 72 10.51 24.15 17.87
C GLN A 72 9.82 25.37 18.53
N TYR A 73 8.61 25.22 19.03
CA TYR A 73 7.86 26.25 19.77
C TYR A 73 8.05 26.15 21.30
N TYR A 74 8.85 25.19 21.78
CA TYR A 74 9.16 24.99 23.18
C TYR A 74 10.66 25.15 23.44
N PRO A 75 11.07 25.56 24.64
CA PRO A 75 12.46 25.55 25.02
C PRO A 75 13.07 24.16 24.91
N GLN A 76 14.29 24.08 24.41
CA GLN A 76 15.07 22.85 24.40
C GLN A 76 16.00 22.89 25.62
N VAL A 77 15.87 21.91 26.51
CA VAL A 77 16.69 21.81 27.74
C VAL A 77 17.52 20.55 27.66
N SER A 78 18.82 20.68 27.85
CA SER A 78 19.78 19.56 27.89
C SER A 78 20.68 19.67 29.12
N ALA A 79 20.99 18.53 29.74
CA ALA A 79 21.99 18.40 30.75
C ALA A 79 23.13 17.52 30.24
N THR A 80 24.37 17.97 30.45
CA THR A 80 25.57 17.19 30.13
C THR A 80 26.46 17.10 31.37
N ALA A 81 27.11 15.95 31.57
CA ALA A 81 28.15 15.76 32.56
C ALA A 81 29.33 15.08 31.87
N GLY A 82 30.51 15.55 32.11
CA GLY A 82 31.74 15.07 31.49
C GLY A 82 32.88 14.95 32.51
N TYR A 83 33.76 13.99 32.23
CA TYR A 83 35.06 13.89 32.81
C TYR A 83 36.08 13.76 31.69
N SER A 84 37.11 14.61 31.72
CA SER A 84 38.25 14.47 30.86
C SER A 84 39.54 14.53 31.66
N LYS A 85 40.56 13.81 31.18
CA LYS A 85 41.92 13.90 31.67
C LYS A 85 42.79 14.39 30.55
N ASN A 86 43.23 15.63 30.67
CA ASN A 86 44.10 16.26 29.69
C ASN A 86 45.57 16.04 30.12
N SER A 87 46.34 15.40 29.30
CA SER A 87 47.74 15.18 29.52
C SER A 87 48.57 16.10 28.61
N PHE A 88 49.37 16.93 29.23
CA PHE A 88 50.25 17.85 28.52
C PHE A 88 51.69 17.30 28.59
N MET A 89 52.29 17.12 27.46
CA MET A 89 53.64 16.58 27.35
C MET A 89 54.57 17.65 26.73
N ASN A 90 55.76 17.80 27.31
CA ASN A 90 56.81 18.71 26.84
C ASN A 90 56.34 20.19 26.74
N VAL A 91 55.68 20.68 27.77
CA VAL A 91 55.33 22.11 27.83
C VAL A 91 56.56 22.90 28.29
N ASP A 92 57.25 23.53 27.36
CA ASP A 92 58.37 24.42 27.66
C ASP A 92 57.89 25.72 28.30
N ASN A 93 58.37 26.04 29.50
CA ASN A 93 58.10 27.33 30.12
C ASN A 93 59.18 28.34 29.73
N ASN A 94 58.82 29.28 28.89
CA ASN A 94 59.65 30.42 28.58
C ASN A 94 59.48 31.52 29.64
N ILE A 95 60.42 31.65 30.53
CA ILE A 95 60.42 32.70 31.55
C ILE A 95 61.24 33.89 31.03
N VAL A 96 60.60 35.04 30.89
CA VAL A 96 61.32 36.29 30.57
C VAL A 96 61.80 36.94 31.88
N THR A 97 63.13 36.94 32.08
CA THR A 97 63.71 37.59 33.23
C THR A 97 63.65 39.12 33.12
N SER A 98 63.80 39.86 34.23
CA SER A 98 63.77 41.30 34.28
C SER A 98 64.83 42.00 33.37
N ASN A 99 65.82 41.25 32.88
CA ASN A 99 66.83 41.73 31.93
C ASN A 99 66.52 41.35 30.47
N GLY A 100 65.28 40.94 30.16
CA GLY A 100 64.87 40.59 28.82
C GLY A 100 65.42 39.25 28.26
N ARG A 101 66.07 38.46 29.11
CA ARG A 101 66.60 37.17 28.74
C ARG A 101 65.53 36.10 28.84
N ILE A 102 65.26 35.33 27.75
CA ILE A 102 64.38 34.20 27.79
C ILE A 102 65.16 33.00 28.33
N ILE A 103 64.71 32.46 29.45
CA ILE A 103 65.22 31.18 30.01
C ILE A 103 64.13 30.14 29.69
N THR A 104 64.46 29.15 28.86
CA THR A 104 63.57 28.01 28.60
C THR A 104 63.87 26.95 29.64
N GLU A 105 62.91 26.67 30.53
CA GLU A 105 63.04 25.53 31.44
C GLU A 105 62.61 24.25 30.71
N PRO A 106 63.20 23.08 31.07
CA PRO A 106 62.85 21.82 30.45
C PRO A 106 61.34 21.53 30.58
N GLY A 107 60.75 21.05 29.53
CA GLY A 107 59.35 20.72 29.48
C GLY A 107 58.90 19.77 30.60
N ILE A 108 57.86 20.12 31.29
CA ILE A 108 57.24 19.29 32.33
C ILE A 108 56.02 18.58 31.77
N ASN A 109 55.87 17.30 32.10
CA ASN A 109 54.68 16.54 31.80
C ASN A 109 53.72 16.66 32.98
N TYR A 110 52.50 17.13 32.74
CA TYR A 110 51.46 17.17 33.77
C TYR A 110 50.14 16.74 33.19
N SER A 111 49.28 16.24 34.05
CA SER A 111 47.89 15.92 33.68
C SER A 111 46.92 16.61 34.56
N LEU A 112 45.89 17.17 33.97
CA LEU A 112 44.77 17.80 34.68
C LEU A 112 43.52 16.98 34.48
N ASN A 113 42.84 16.68 35.59
CA ASN A 113 41.47 16.20 35.56
C ASN A 113 40.55 17.39 35.30
N ASP A 114 39.50 17.18 34.57
CA ASP A 114 38.46 18.15 34.33
C ASP A 114 37.12 17.48 34.52
N TYR A 115 36.37 17.92 35.51
CA TYR A 115 35.01 17.49 35.80
C TYR A 115 34.07 18.63 35.41
N SER A 116 33.14 18.34 34.50
CA SER A 116 32.18 19.34 34.02
C SER A 116 30.75 18.85 34.16
N ALA A 117 29.86 19.77 34.48
CA ALA A 117 28.42 19.55 34.44
C ALA A 117 27.74 20.81 33.89
N SER A 118 26.81 20.66 32.93
CA SER A 118 26.10 21.80 32.40
C SER A 118 24.61 21.52 32.22
N LEU A 119 23.80 22.55 32.46
CA LEU A 119 22.39 22.60 32.12
C LEU A 119 22.21 23.77 31.14
N ASN A 120 21.79 23.43 29.90
CA ASN A 120 21.61 24.42 28.86
C ASN A 120 20.13 24.46 28.44
N ALA A 121 19.56 25.66 28.35
CA ALA A 121 18.23 25.87 27.79
C ALA A 121 18.32 26.87 26.64
N THR A 122 17.80 26.48 25.48
CA THR A 122 17.73 27.34 24.29
C THR A 122 16.29 27.47 23.82
N TYR A 123 15.89 28.67 23.47
CA TYR A 123 14.54 28.94 22.96
C TYR A 123 14.59 29.96 21.82
N MET A 124 14.10 29.54 20.67
CA MET A 124 13.94 30.44 19.52
C MET A 124 12.70 31.30 19.73
N LEU A 125 12.90 32.57 20.06
CA LEU A 125 11.82 33.55 20.30
C LEU A 125 11.07 33.87 19.01
N TYR A 126 11.81 34.21 17.94
CA TYR A 126 11.22 34.62 16.68
C TYR A 126 12.12 34.28 15.49
N SER A 127 11.53 33.88 14.35
CA SER A 127 12.25 33.42 13.14
C SER A 127 11.59 33.86 11.83
N PHE A 128 10.85 34.95 11.79
CA PHE A 128 10.19 35.49 10.60
C PHE A 128 9.44 34.47 9.75
N GLY A 129 8.72 33.57 10.44
CA GLY A 129 7.88 32.57 9.80
C GLY A 129 8.57 31.22 9.50
N SER A 130 9.89 31.08 9.71
CA SER A 130 10.59 29.82 9.43
C SER A 130 9.91 28.61 10.11
N ARG A 131 9.66 28.69 11.45
CA ARG A 131 8.94 27.66 12.21
C ARG A 131 7.52 27.43 11.71
N TYR A 132 6.80 28.52 11.41
CA TYR A 132 5.42 28.43 10.92
C TYR A 132 5.33 27.73 9.57
N TYR A 133 6.18 28.09 8.61
CA TYR A 133 6.17 27.46 7.30
C TYR A 133 6.72 26.04 7.32
N ASN A 134 7.65 25.71 8.25
CA ASN A 134 8.07 24.34 8.52
C ASN A 134 6.89 23.49 9.01
N TYR A 135 6.16 23.97 10.03
CA TYR A 135 4.93 23.32 10.49
C TYR A 135 3.88 23.20 9.38
N LEU A 136 3.68 24.23 8.57
CA LEU A 136 2.70 24.22 7.48
C LEU A 136 3.08 23.24 6.37
N ASN A 137 4.36 23.13 6.06
CA ASN A 137 4.90 22.10 5.15
C ASN A 137 4.57 20.70 5.68
N ALA A 138 4.96 20.38 6.91
CA ALA A 138 4.69 19.09 7.54
C ALA A 138 3.18 18.79 7.65
N LYS A 139 2.35 19.80 7.93
CA LYS A 139 0.88 19.68 7.94
C LYS A 139 0.32 19.29 6.57
N TYR A 140 0.84 19.87 5.50
CA TYR A 140 0.39 19.49 4.16
C TYR A 140 0.94 18.14 3.71
N GLN A 141 2.16 17.78 4.10
CA GLN A 141 2.69 16.42 3.90
C GLN A 141 1.83 15.38 4.62
N MET A 142 1.43 15.62 5.88
CA MET A 142 0.51 14.76 6.62
C MET A 142 -0.85 14.62 5.90
N LYS A 143 -1.41 15.72 5.35
CA LYS A 143 -2.66 15.66 4.57
C LYS A 143 -2.46 14.89 3.26
N GLY A 144 -1.31 15.01 2.63
CA GLY A 144 -0.89 14.21 1.47
C GLY A 144 -0.80 12.73 1.81
N ALA A 145 -0.17 12.38 2.93
CA ALA A 145 -0.07 11.00 3.42
C ALA A 145 -1.44 10.38 3.75
N ASN A 146 -2.38 11.18 4.32
CA ASN A 146 -3.76 10.73 4.51
C ASN A 146 -4.48 10.45 3.17
N ALA A 147 -4.27 11.29 2.17
CA ALA A 147 -4.79 11.03 0.83
C ALA A 147 -4.13 9.78 0.20
N GLY A 148 -2.83 9.57 0.42
CA GLY A 148 -2.11 8.35 0.06
C GLY A 148 -2.67 7.10 0.72
N TYR A 149 -2.98 7.15 2.02
CA TYR A 149 -3.68 6.08 2.73
C TYR A 149 -5.03 5.75 2.08
N ASN A 150 -5.85 6.77 1.79
CA ASN A 150 -7.14 6.57 1.12
C ASN A 150 -6.98 6.00 -0.30
N TYR A 151 -5.91 6.36 -1.01
CA TYR A 151 -5.58 5.77 -2.29
C TYR A 151 -5.23 4.28 -2.15
N ALA A 152 -4.39 3.92 -1.17
CA ALA A 152 -4.03 2.54 -0.90
C ALA A 152 -5.26 1.69 -0.55
N VAL A 153 -6.13 2.18 0.35
CA VAL A 153 -7.40 1.50 0.67
C VAL A 153 -8.23 1.27 -0.60
N ASN A 154 -8.39 2.30 -1.44
CA ASN A 154 -9.18 2.20 -2.66
C ASN A 154 -8.57 1.20 -3.67
N SER A 155 -7.24 1.19 -3.83
CA SER A 155 -6.49 0.28 -4.70
C SER A 155 -6.55 -1.17 -4.20
N ASP A 156 -6.36 -1.38 -2.90
CA ASP A 156 -6.36 -2.73 -2.33
C ASP A 156 -7.77 -3.34 -2.34
N LEU A 157 -8.80 -2.55 -2.07
CA LEU A 157 -10.18 -3.00 -2.20
C LEU A 157 -10.54 -3.33 -3.66
N TYR A 158 -10.00 -2.59 -4.63
CA TYR A 158 -10.14 -2.95 -6.04
C TYR A 158 -9.52 -4.33 -6.32
N ASN A 159 -8.34 -4.62 -5.79
CA ASN A 159 -7.69 -5.92 -5.93
C ASN A 159 -8.53 -7.05 -5.30
N VAL A 160 -9.20 -6.80 -4.16
CA VAL A 160 -10.13 -7.78 -3.57
C VAL A 160 -11.31 -8.05 -4.51
N ILE A 161 -11.89 -7.02 -5.12
CA ILE A 161 -13.00 -7.19 -6.08
C ILE A 161 -12.55 -7.98 -7.30
N LEU A 162 -11.34 -7.69 -7.81
CA LEU A 162 -10.74 -8.42 -8.92
C LEU A 162 -10.60 -9.92 -8.60
N ASN A 163 -9.92 -10.26 -7.51
CA ASN A 163 -9.71 -11.64 -7.09
C ASN A 163 -11.02 -12.36 -6.75
N PHE A 164 -12.02 -11.62 -6.22
CA PHE A 164 -13.35 -12.17 -5.97
C PHE A 164 -14.07 -12.52 -7.29
N ALA A 165 -13.99 -11.65 -8.28
CA ALA A 165 -14.58 -11.90 -9.59
C ALA A 165 -13.87 -13.06 -10.31
N GLU A 166 -12.54 -13.12 -10.26
CA GLU A 166 -11.72 -14.19 -10.84
C GLU A 166 -12.03 -15.56 -10.21
N TYR A 167 -12.09 -15.63 -8.88
CA TYR A 167 -12.49 -16.87 -8.20
C TYR A 167 -13.84 -17.41 -8.67
N PHE A 168 -14.82 -16.55 -8.88
CA PHE A 168 -16.12 -16.98 -9.38
C PHE A 168 -16.15 -17.25 -10.88
N ALA A 169 -15.32 -16.59 -11.68
CA ALA A 169 -15.11 -16.90 -13.08
C ALA A 169 -14.57 -18.33 -13.23
N ASP A 170 -13.47 -18.63 -12.56
CA ASP A 170 -12.85 -19.96 -12.58
C ASP A 170 -13.80 -21.05 -12.07
N LYS A 171 -14.58 -20.74 -11.03
CA LYS A 171 -15.57 -21.67 -10.51
C LYS A 171 -16.70 -21.98 -11.50
N GLU A 172 -17.10 -20.99 -12.32
CA GLU A 172 -18.08 -21.22 -13.39
C GLU A 172 -17.46 -21.95 -14.57
N LEU A 173 -16.22 -21.65 -14.94
CA LEU A 173 -15.47 -22.39 -15.97
C LEU A 173 -15.26 -23.85 -15.56
N MET A 174 -14.86 -24.12 -14.32
CA MET A 174 -14.73 -25.49 -13.81
C MET A 174 -16.06 -26.27 -13.90
N LYS A 175 -17.20 -25.61 -13.67
CA LYS A 175 -18.52 -26.27 -13.86
C LYS A 175 -18.79 -26.57 -15.32
N ALA A 176 -18.47 -25.63 -16.23
CA ALA A 176 -18.61 -25.81 -17.66
C ALA A 176 -17.75 -26.99 -18.17
N ASP A 177 -16.48 -27.06 -17.74
CA ASP A 177 -15.58 -28.17 -18.08
C ASP A 177 -16.10 -29.51 -17.55
N LYS A 178 -16.66 -29.53 -16.33
CA LYS A 178 -17.29 -30.74 -15.77
C LYS A 178 -18.49 -31.21 -16.58
N GLU A 179 -19.32 -30.27 -17.05
CA GLU A 179 -20.45 -30.59 -17.92
C GLU A 179 -19.95 -31.06 -19.31
N ASN A 180 -18.86 -30.46 -19.81
CA ASN A 180 -18.24 -30.86 -21.07
C ASN A 180 -17.78 -32.33 -21.05
N ILE A 181 -17.04 -32.75 -19.99
CA ILE A 181 -16.65 -34.17 -19.86
C ILE A 181 -17.87 -35.09 -19.93
N LYS A 182 -18.94 -34.73 -19.19
CA LYS A 182 -20.15 -35.53 -19.20
C LYS A 182 -20.77 -35.67 -20.62
N ASN A 183 -20.76 -34.57 -21.37
CA ASN A 183 -21.24 -34.59 -22.76
C ASN A 183 -20.35 -35.44 -23.64
N ASP A 184 -19.02 -35.30 -23.53
CA ASP A 184 -18.05 -36.06 -24.32
C ASP A 184 -18.07 -37.56 -23.92
N GLU A 185 -18.31 -37.92 -22.65
CA GLU A 185 -18.53 -39.33 -22.25
C GLU A 185 -19.76 -39.94 -22.91
N ILE A 186 -20.85 -39.18 -23.06
CA ILE A 186 -22.06 -39.63 -23.76
C ILE A 186 -21.77 -39.84 -25.27
N GLN A 187 -21.03 -38.91 -25.88
CA GLN A 187 -20.62 -39.00 -27.29
C GLN A 187 -19.73 -40.21 -27.50
N TYR A 188 -18.71 -40.42 -26.67
CA TYR A 188 -17.83 -41.58 -26.76
C TYR A 188 -18.61 -42.90 -26.63
N LYS A 189 -19.51 -43.03 -25.65
CA LYS A 189 -20.34 -44.24 -25.47
C LYS A 189 -21.25 -44.52 -26.70
N ALA A 190 -21.80 -43.45 -27.30
CA ALA A 190 -22.61 -43.58 -28.50
C ALA A 190 -21.76 -44.09 -29.71
N ALA A 191 -20.59 -43.47 -29.93
CA ALA A 191 -19.67 -43.88 -30.98
C ALA A 191 -19.15 -45.31 -30.81
N GLU A 192 -18.79 -45.68 -29.58
CA GLU A 192 -18.36 -47.04 -29.24
C GLU A 192 -19.48 -48.09 -29.46
N ALA A 193 -20.73 -47.74 -29.12
CA ALA A 193 -21.88 -48.61 -29.36
C ALA A 193 -22.12 -48.82 -30.84
N PHE A 194 -22.09 -47.80 -31.66
CA PHE A 194 -22.23 -47.91 -33.14
C PHE A 194 -21.11 -48.74 -33.77
N TYR A 195 -19.86 -48.58 -33.31
CA TYR A 195 -18.75 -49.40 -33.77
C TYR A 195 -18.96 -50.89 -33.39
N LYS A 196 -19.37 -51.21 -32.13
CA LYS A 196 -19.58 -52.60 -31.66
C LYS A 196 -20.69 -53.34 -32.45
N VAL A 197 -21.69 -52.65 -32.90
CA VAL A 197 -22.77 -53.24 -33.71
C VAL A 197 -22.49 -53.19 -35.22
N GLY A 198 -21.32 -52.67 -35.63
CA GLY A 198 -20.90 -52.66 -37.05
C GLY A 198 -21.52 -51.55 -37.89
N THR A 199 -22.23 -50.58 -37.28
CA THR A 199 -22.85 -49.43 -37.96
C THR A 199 -22.05 -48.16 -37.91
N GLY A 200 -20.96 -48.15 -37.14
CA GLY A 200 -20.04 -46.99 -36.96
C GLY A 200 -18.59 -47.36 -37.26
N ASP A 201 -17.75 -46.35 -37.43
CA ASP A 201 -16.32 -46.46 -37.69
C ASP A 201 -15.51 -46.41 -36.36
N LEU A 202 -14.41 -47.17 -36.29
CA LEU A 202 -13.44 -47.07 -35.21
C LEU A 202 -12.85 -45.66 -35.06
N LEU A 203 -12.66 -44.94 -36.17
CA LEU A 203 -12.19 -43.57 -36.22
C LEU A 203 -13.08 -42.64 -35.38
N ASP A 204 -14.41 -42.79 -35.47
CA ASP A 204 -15.38 -42.01 -34.72
C ASP A 204 -15.25 -42.28 -33.20
N ALA A 205 -15.11 -43.54 -32.83
CA ALA A 205 -14.95 -43.94 -31.44
C ALA A 205 -13.64 -43.39 -30.81
N GLU A 206 -12.52 -43.52 -31.54
CA GLU A 206 -11.21 -42.99 -31.03
C GLU A 206 -11.16 -41.46 -31.07
N THR A 207 -11.83 -40.81 -32.03
CA THR A 207 -11.99 -39.33 -32.06
C THR A 207 -12.78 -38.85 -30.85
N ALA A 208 -13.90 -39.46 -30.55
CA ALA A 208 -14.70 -39.11 -29.36
C ALA A 208 -13.96 -39.37 -28.05
N LYS A 209 -13.18 -40.45 -27.99
CA LYS A 209 -12.32 -40.76 -26.82
C LYS A 209 -11.22 -39.72 -26.64
N ALA A 210 -10.52 -39.32 -27.70
CA ALA A 210 -9.48 -38.27 -27.64
C ALA A 210 -10.06 -36.93 -27.17
N THR A 211 -11.27 -36.57 -27.61
CA THR A 211 -11.97 -35.35 -27.17
C THR A 211 -12.31 -35.41 -25.68
N MET A 212 -12.86 -36.54 -25.24
CA MET A 212 -13.18 -36.77 -23.83
C MET A 212 -11.94 -36.68 -22.93
N GLU A 213 -10.80 -37.29 -23.30
CA GLU A 213 -9.57 -37.23 -22.52
C GLU A 213 -9.00 -35.81 -22.49
N THR A 214 -9.11 -35.05 -23.61
CA THR A 214 -8.76 -33.62 -23.63
C THR A 214 -9.64 -32.79 -22.68
N ALA A 215 -10.94 -33.05 -22.65
CA ALA A 215 -11.86 -32.39 -21.72
C ALA A 215 -11.55 -32.75 -20.24
N LYS A 216 -11.14 -33.98 -19.95
CA LYS A 216 -10.68 -34.38 -18.60
C LYS A 216 -9.43 -33.57 -18.18
N ALA A 217 -8.46 -33.39 -19.07
CA ALA A 217 -7.27 -32.59 -18.82
C ALA A 217 -7.64 -31.14 -18.54
N ALA A 218 -8.55 -30.54 -19.33
CA ALA A 218 -9.05 -29.18 -19.11
C ALA A 218 -9.75 -29.04 -17.73
N TYR A 219 -10.60 -30.00 -17.37
CA TYR A 219 -11.26 -29.98 -16.04
C TYR A 219 -10.26 -30.10 -14.87
N ILE A 220 -9.24 -30.95 -14.98
CA ILE A 220 -8.19 -31.06 -13.97
C ILE A 220 -7.51 -29.70 -13.79
N ASN A 221 -7.14 -29.04 -14.90
CA ASN A 221 -6.54 -27.70 -14.86
C ASN A 221 -7.48 -26.69 -14.19
N SER A 222 -8.77 -26.70 -14.50
CA SER A 222 -9.73 -25.75 -13.93
C SER A 222 -9.94 -25.97 -12.42
N ILE A 223 -9.82 -27.21 -11.89
CA ILE A 223 -9.82 -27.46 -10.45
C ILE A 223 -8.67 -26.73 -9.76
N PHE A 224 -7.47 -26.77 -10.32
CA PHE A 224 -6.29 -26.09 -9.76
C PHE A 224 -6.39 -24.57 -9.92
N SER A 225 -6.93 -24.07 -11.03
CA SER A 225 -7.21 -22.64 -11.22
C SER A 225 -8.11 -22.08 -10.12
N VAL A 226 -9.22 -22.77 -9.80
CA VAL A 226 -10.12 -22.40 -8.68
C VAL A 226 -9.38 -22.37 -7.35
N ARG A 227 -8.48 -23.33 -7.11
CA ARG A 227 -7.70 -23.37 -5.86
C ARG A 227 -6.74 -22.17 -5.76
N ILE A 228 -6.04 -21.87 -6.86
CA ILE A 228 -5.11 -20.72 -6.94
C ILE A 228 -5.86 -19.41 -6.77
N ALA A 229 -6.97 -19.19 -7.50
CA ALA A 229 -7.80 -18.00 -7.38
C ALA A 229 -8.38 -17.84 -5.96
N ARG A 230 -8.73 -18.95 -5.29
CA ARG A 230 -9.14 -18.92 -3.88
C ARG A 230 -8.02 -18.45 -2.95
N LEU A 231 -6.79 -18.92 -3.17
CA LEU A 231 -5.63 -18.48 -2.38
C LEU A 231 -5.33 -17.00 -2.61
N ALA A 232 -5.39 -16.52 -3.86
CA ALA A 232 -5.21 -15.11 -4.20
C ALA A 232 -6.26 -14.23 -3.52
N LEU A 233 -7.52 -14.66 -3.53
CA LEU A 233 -8.61 -13.97 -2.84
C LEU A 233 -8.39 -13.90 -1.32
N LEU A 234 -8.04 -15.01 -0.68
CA LEU A 234 -7.75 -15.06 0.76
C LEU A 234 -6.59 -14.14 1.12
N ASN A 235 -5.52 -14.16 0.32
CA ASN A 235 -4.36 -13.28 0.49
C ASN A 235 -4.74 -11.81 0.38
N SER A 236 -5.54 -11.43 -0.62
CA SER A 236 -5.97 -10.02 -0.81
C SER A 236 -6.87 -9.51 0.32
N ILE A 237 -7.54 -10.40 1.05
CA ILE A 237 -8.34 -10.06 2.24
C ILE A 237 -7.48 -10.05 3.52
N GLY A 238 -6.31 -10.70 3.52
CA GLY A 238 -5.48 -10.90 4.70
C GLY A 238 -5.97 -12.08 5.57
N LEU A 239 -6.61 -13.08 4.97
CA LEU A 239 -7.09 -14.28 5.67
C LEU A 239 -6.14 -15.47 5.48
N PRO A 240 -5.93 -16.28 6.51
CA PRO A 240 -5.09 -17.47 6.41
C PRO A 240 -5.75 -18.55 5.52
N PRO A 241 -4.96 -19.29 4.71
CA PRO A 241 -5.48 -20.31 3.78
C PRO A 241 -6.05 -21.53 4.49
N SER A 242 -5.70 -21.76 5.77
CA SER A 242 -6.03 -22.94 6.54
C SER A 242 -7.49 -23.03 7.03
N LYS A 243 -8.26 -21.93 6.97
CA LYS A 243 -9.65 -21.89 7.45
C LYS A 243 -10.66 -22.14 6.34
N ASN A 244 -11.73 -22.87 6.65
CA ASN A 244 -12.83 -23.14 5.72
C ASN A 244 -13.78 -21.94 5.59
N TYR A 245 -13.49 -21.06 4.60
CA TYR A 245 -14.37 -19.97 4.20
C TYR A 245 -15.19 -20.37 2.98
N VAL A 246 -16.47 -20.01 2.97
CA VAL A 246 -17.38 -20.21 1.82
C VAL A 246 -17.72 -18.83 1.25
N PHE A 247 -17.27 -18.58 0.02
CA PHE A 247 -17.60 -17.35 -0.69
C PHE A 247 -18.93 -17.52 -1.45
N VAL A 248 -19.78 -16.47 -1.39
CA VAL A 248 -21.07 -16.43 -2.07
C VAL A 248 -21.04 -15.33 -3.14
N ASN A 249 -21.38 -15.70 -4.38
CA ASN A 249 -21.42 -14.75 -5.48
C ASN A 249 -22.58 -13.76 -5.35
N THR A 250 -22.27 -12.49 -5.18
CA THR A 250 -23.24 -11.39 -5.10
C THR A 250 -23.15 -10.45 -6.31
N LEU A 251 -22.31 -10.76 -7.29
CA LEU A 251 -22.10 -9.93 -8.47
C LEU A 251 -23.34 -10.00 -9.40
N ARG A 252 -23.86 -8.84 -9.80
CA ARG A 252 -25.02 -8.75 -10.67
C ARG A 252 -24.69 -7.97 -11.94
N PHE A 253 -24.90 -8.61 -13.08
CA PHE A 253 -24.75 -7.98 -14.40
C PHE A 253 -25.94 -7.03 -14.65
N LYS A 254 -25.67 -5.71 -14.63
CA LYS A 254 -26.65 -4.65 -14.88
C LYS A 254 -26.01 -3.51 -15.67
N PRO A 255 -26.76 -2.81 -16.56
CA PRO A 255 -26.22 -1.69 -17.34
C PRO A 255 -25.72 -0.57 -16.42
N PHE A 256 -24.64 0.08 -16.84
CA PHE A 256 -24.10 1.26 -16.19
C PHE A 256 -24.77 2.52 -16.78
N LYS A 257 -25.40 3.35 -15.94
CA LYS A 257 -26.29 4.44 -16.42
C LYS A 257 -25.72 5.86 -16.26
N SER A 258 -24.50 6.02 -15.69
CA SER A 258 -23.94 7.35 -15.44
C SER A 258 -23.37 7.99 -16.72
N LYS A 259 -23.45 9.33 -16.81
CA LYS A 259 -22.87 10.09 -17.95
C LYS A 259 -21.40 10.42 -17.70
N LEU A 260 -20.56 10.33 -18.75
CA LEU A 260 -19.10 10.56 -18.69
C LEU A 260 -18.74 11.91 -18.02
N LYS A 261 -19.38 13.03 -18.40
CA LYS A 261 -19.11 14.35 -17.83
C LYS A 261 -19.28 14.39 -16.30
N GLY A 262 -20.30 13.69 -15.77
CA GLY A 262 -20.54 13.58 -14.33
C GLY A 262 -19.45 12.76 -13.62
N LEU A 263 -18.96 11.68 -14.26
CA LEU A 263 -17.89 10.84 -13.74
C LEU A 263 -16.56 11.58 -13.67
N ILE A 264 -16.18 12.30 -14.72
CA ILE A 264 -14.96 13.15 -14.74
C ILE A 264 -15.02 14.18 -13.59
N LYS A 265 -16.14 14.89 -13.44
CA LYS A 265 -16.32 15.85 -12.34
C LYS A 265 -16.19 15.19 -10.95
N SER A 266 -16.76 14.00 -10.79
CA SER A 266 -16.65 13.22 -9.56
C SER A 266 -15.22 12.74 -9.30
N ALA A 267 -14.52 12.25 -10.31
CA ALA A 267 -13.13 11.82 -10.22
C ALA A 267 -12.20 12.96 -9.77
N VAL A 268 -12.26 14.10 -10.44
CA VAL A 268 -11.45 15.29 -10.09
C VAL A 268 -11.72 15.76 -8.66
N LYS A 269 -12.94 15.63 -8.16
CA LYS A 269 -13.29 16.00 -6.78
C LYS A 269 -12.84 14.97 -5.74
N ASN A 270 -12.97 13.69 -6.04
CA ASN A 270 -12.89 12.63 -5.01
C ASN A 270 -11.60 11.81 -5.07
N ASN A 271 -10.94 11.70 -6.24
CA ASN A 271 -9.77 10.83 -6.41
C ASN A 271 -8.68 11.15 -5.38
N PRO A 272 -8.24 10.16 -4.57
CA PRO A 272 -7.26 10.38 -3.52
C PRO A 272 -5.86 10.71 -4.04
N GLN A 273 -5.44 10.15 -5.19
CA GLN A 273 -4.15 10.42 -5.81
C GLN A 273 -4.03 11.87 -6.25
N LEU A 274 -5.08 12.43 -6.85
CA LEU A 274 -5.12 13.86 -7.21
C LEU A 274 -5.11 14.75 -5.97
N LYS A 275 -5.79 14.36 -4.88
CA LYS A 275 -5.72 15.07 -3.59
C LYS A 275 -4.31 15.04 -3.00
N GLN A 276 -3.60 13.91 -3.09
CA GLN A 276 -2.21 13.79 -2.68
C GLN A 276 -1.31 14.77 -3.44
N ALA A 277 -1.42 14.80 -4.77
CA ALA A 277 -0.68 15.75 -5.62
C ALA A 277 -1.01 17.21 -5.29
N LEU A 278 -2.28 17.55 -4.98
CA LEU A 278 -2.68 18.88 -4.54
C LEU A 278 -1.99 19.28 -3.22
N TYR A 279 -1.91 18.35 -2.25
CA TYR A 279 -1.24 18.62 -0.97
C TYR A 279 0.28 18.72 -1.15
N ALA A 280 0.89 17.99 -2.08
CA ALA A 280 2.31 18.14 -2.42
C ALA A 280 2.61 19.57 -2.94
N VAL A 281 1.76 20.14 -3.81
CA VAL A 281 1.87 21.54 -4.24
C VAL A 281 1.79 22.50 -3.06
N LYS A 282 0.85 22.28 -2.12
CA LYS A 282 0.71 23.15 -0.93
C LYS A 282 1.92 23.04 -0.01
N ALA A 283 2.49 21.85 0.16
CA ALA A 283 3.72 21.62 0.94
C ALA A 283 4.91 22.34 0.30
N ALA A 284 5.09 22.22 -1.02
CA ALA A 284 6.14 22.91 -1.76
C ALA A 284 6.02 24.44 -1.69
N LYS A 285 4.78 24.99 -1.73
CA LYS A 285 4.55 26.43 -1.50
C LYS A 285 5.00 26.87 -0.11
N ALA A 286 4.75 26.07 0.92
CA ALA A 286 5.20 26.37 2.27
C ALA A 286 6.73 26.29 2.36
N SER A 287 7.37 25.33 1.67
CA SER A 287 8.83 25.21 1.60
C SER A 287 9.49 26.44 0.96
N VAL A 288 8.93 26.99 -0.12
CA VAL A 288 9.43 28.25 -0.71
C VAL A 288 9.42 29.37 0.33
N LYS A 289 8.29 29.56 1.05
CA LYS A 289 8.19 30.59 2.08
C LYS A 289 9.14 30.38 3.25
N GLN A 290 9.36 29.11 3.62
CA GLN A 290 10.36 28.74 4.63
C GLN A 290 11.77 29.10 4.16
N SER A 291 12.12 28.82 2.91
CA SER A 291 13.44 29.19 2.35
C SER A 291 13.64 30.71 2.31
N VAL A 292 12.59 31.48 1.98
CA VAL A 292 12.63 32.95 2.01
C VAL A 292 12.88 33.49 3.40
N SER A 293 12.37 32.83 4.46
CA SER A 293 12.65 33.22 5.84
C SER A 293 14.14 33.19 6.22
N GLY A 294 14.97 32.49 5.45
CA GLY A 294 16.42 32.46 5.62
C GLY A 294 17.15 33.78 5.31
N TYR A 295 16.48 34.81 4.77
CA TYR A 295 17.02 36.15 4.65
C TYR A 295 16.80 37.01 5.90
N TYR A 296 15.94 36.59 6.81
CA TYR A 296 15.53 37.39 7.95
C TYR A 296 16.30 36.99 9.22
N PRO A 297 16.41 37.92 10.20
CA PRO A 297 17.04 37.66 11.48
C PRO A 297 16.35 36.50 12.26
N THR A 298 17.11 35.84 13.14
CA THR A 298 16.57 34.94 14.18
C THR A 298 16.86 35.49 15.55
N PHE A 299 15.87 35.42 16.46
CA PHE A 299 15.95 35.85 17.84
C PHE A 299 15.95 34.64 18.74
N ASN A 300 16.98 34.47 19.58
CA ASN A 300 17.09 33.33 20.50
C ASN A 300 17.32 33.83 21.93
N ALA A 301 16.73 33.11 22.88
CA ALA A 301 17.07 33.22 24.31
C ALA A 301 17.90 31.96 24.68
N ASN A 302 18.98 32.19 25.40
CA ASN A 302 19.88 31.14 25.84
C ASN A 302 20.07 31.28 27.36
N PHE A 303 20.06 30.15 28.06
CA PHE A 303 20.42 30.03 29.46
C PHE A 303 21.40 28.88 29.61
N SER A 304 22.46 29.07 30.35
CA SER A 304 23.45 28.07 30.69
C SER A 304 23.79 28.14 32.16
N TYR A 305 23.75 27.00 32.83
CA TYR A 305 24.31 26.83 34.18
C TYR A 305 25.40 25.76 34.07
N THR A 306 26.65 26.15 34.39
CA THR A 306 27.83 25.29 34.22
C THR A 306 28.56 25.14 35.55
N GLY A 307 29.08 23.98 35.82
CA GLY A 307 30.03 23.69 36.88
C GLY A 307 31.24 23.01 36.27
N GLU A 308 32.44 23.52 36.54
CA GLU A 308 33.69 22.98 36.04
C GLU A 308 34.79 23.12 37.10
N ASN A 309 35.60 22.08 37.32
CA ASN A 309 36.77 22.14 38.18
C ASN A 309 37.64 20.88 38.00
N SER A 310 38.90 20.97 38.38
CA SER A 310 39.83 19.83 38.44
C SER A 310 39.52 18.85 39.59
N ALA A 311 38.75 19.26 40.58
CA ALA A 311 38.30 18.47 41.72
C ALA A 311 36.93 18.96 42.20
N PHE A 312 36.24 18.17 43.04
CA PHE A 312 35.00 18.61 43.71
C PHE A 312 35.28 19.46 44.92
N PRO A 313 34.44 20.49 45.19
CA PRO A 313 33.20 20.89 44.47
C PRO A 313 33.49 21.64 43.17
N LEU A 314 32.52 21.56 42.19
CA LEU A 314 32.63 22.30 40.94
C LEU A 314 32.41 23.81 41.16
N ASN A 315 33.20 24.60 40.44
CA ASN A 315 32.96 26.05 40.33
C ASN A 315 31.71 26.30 39.50
N ARG A 316 30.75 27.06 40.02
CA ARG A 316 29.44 27.25 39.40
C ARG A 316 29.37 28.61 38.70
N ASN A 317 28.88 28.60 37.47
CA ASN A 317 28.62 29.83 36.73
C ASN A 317 27.25 29.71 36.04
N TYR A 318 26.58 30.83 35.86
CA TYR A 318 25.37 30.92 35.05
C TYR A 318 25.44 32.09 34.09
N SER A 319 24.85 31.92 32.92
CA SER A 319 24.68 32.97 31.95
C SER A 319 23.26 32.91 31.38
N ALA A 320 22.66 34.06 31.18
CA ALA A 320 21.40 34.23 30.48
C ALA A 320 21.53 35.38 29.48
N GLY A 321 21.05 35.16 28.26
CA GLY A 321 21.24 36.17 27.22
C GLY A 321 20.20 36.04 26.11
N LEU A 322 20.03 37.14 25.41
CA LEU A 322 19.28 37.21 24.15
C LEU A 322 20.29 37.42 23.03
N SER A 323 20.12 36.69 21.95
CA SER A 323 20.96 36.83 20.76
C SER A 323 20.11 37.06 19.49
N VAL A 324 20.60 37.92 18.62
CA VAL A 324 20.03 38.17 17.28
C VAL A 324 21.09 37.79 16.28
N SER A 325 20.74 36.88 15.36
CA SER A 325 21.61 36.50 14.25
C SER A 325 21.02 36.98 12.93
N ILE A 326 21.76 37.79 12.20
CA ILE A 326 21.36 38.40 10.92
C ILE A 326 22.32 37.86 9.83
N PRO A 327 21.86 37.08 8.88
CA PRO A 327 22.71 36.59 7.79
C PRO A 327 22.92 37.73 6.77
N ILE A 328 24.11 38.36 6.75
CA ILE A 328 24.43 39.41 5.83
C ILE A 328 24.87 38.86 4.47
N PHE A 329 25.79 37.89 4.49
CA PHE A 329 26.26 37.18 3.30
C PHE A 329 26.65 35.78 3.64
N ASN A 330 26.14 34.81 2.87
CA ASN A 330 26.36 33.37 3.05
C ASN A 330 26.75 32.66 1.74
N GLY A 331 27.49 33.36 0.85
CA GLY A 331 27.93 32.76 -0.42
C GLY A 331 26.77 32.38 -1.34
N PHE A 332 25.68 33.16 -1.39
CA PHE A 332 24.46 32.91 -2.17
C PHE A 332 23.67 31.64 -1.75
N LEU A 333 23.97 31.02 -0.61
CA LEU A 333 23.29 29.81 -0.13
C LEU A 333 21.77 30.02 -0.05
N THR A 334 21.33 31.11 0.57
CA THR A 334 19.89 31.40 0.74
C THR A 334 19.20 31.63 -0.59
N LYS A 335 19.84 32.37 -1.52
CA LYS A 335 19.32 32.55 -2.87
C LYS A 335 19.12 31.23 -3.59
N ASN A 336 20.16 30.39 -3.62
CA ASN A 336 20.11 29.09 -4.29
C ASN A 336 19.08 28.14 -3.65
N LYS A 337 18.90 28.15 -2.32
CA LYS A 337 17.83 27.41 -1.64
C LYS A 337 16.43 27.86 -2.06
N ILE A 338 16.23 29.15 -2.25
CA ILE A 338 14.95 29.70 -2.72
C ILE A 338 14.71 29.28 -4.18
N ASP A 339 15.69 29.40 -5.04
CA ASP A 339 15.57 29.02 -6.45
C ASP A 339 15.34 27.51 -6.61
N TYR A 340 16.03 26.67 -5.82
CA TYR A 340 15.75 25.25 -5.72
C TYR A 340 14.30 24.98 -5.28
N SER A 341 13.82 25.64 -4.22
CA SER A 341 12.47 25.45 -3.71
C SER A 341 11.39 25.91 -4.73
N LYS A 342 11.65 26.96 -5.51
CA LYS A 342 10.78 27.40 -6.60
C LYS A 342 10.74 26.39 -7.74
N ALA A 343 11.88 25.81 -8.12
CA ALA A 343 11.94 24.75 -9.13
C ALA A 343 11.17 23.50 -8.66
N ALA A 344 11.33 23.10 -7.39
CA ALA A 344 10.58 22.00 -6.79
C ALA A 344 9.07 22.26 -6.72
N LEU A 345 8.66 23.51 -6.46
CA LEU A 345 7.25 23.92 -6.54
C LEU A 345 6.70 23.76 -7.96
N ASN A 346 7.42 24.24 -8.96
CA ASN A 346 7.00 24.13 -10.36
C ASN A 346 6.90 22.65 -10.78
N SER A 347 7.85 21.81 -10.40
CA SER A 347 7.79 20.37 -10.59
C SER A 347 6.51 19.77 -9.98
N SER A 348 6.16 20.14 -8.74
CA SER A 348 4.95 19.68 -8.06
C SER A 348 3.66 20.14 -8.77
N ILE A 349 3.64 21.36 -9.32
CA ILE A 349 2.51 21.89 -10.09
C ILE A 349 2.29 21.09 -11.38
N TRP A 350 3.37 20.80 -12.11
CA TRP A 350 3.28 20.01 -13.33
C TRP A 350 2.93 18.53 -13.06
N ASN A 351 3.46 17.96 -11.99
CA ASN A 351 3.07 16.61 -11.55
C ASN A 351 1.58 16.52 -11.20
N LYS A 352 1.03 17.55 -10.54
CA LYS A 352 -0.43 17.63 -10.29
C LYS A 352 -1.21 17.68 -11.61
N LYS A 353 -0.78 18.50 -12.60
CA LYS A 353 -1.42 18.58 -13.92
C LYS A 353 -1.35 17.24 -14.66
N LEU A 354 -0.21 16.57 -14.63
CA LEU A 354 -0.03 15.26 -15.24
C LEU A 354 -0.99 14.23 -14.60
N THR A 355 -1.07 14.19 -13.27
CA THR A 355 -1.99 13.31 -12.54
C THR A 355 -3.45 13.57 -12.91
N GLU A 356 -3.84 14.83 -13.02
CA GLU A 356 -5.19 15.25 -13.42
C GLU A 356 -5.52 14.83 -14.88
N SER A 357 -4.58 15.03 -15.80
CA SER A 357 -4.73 14.63 -17.21
C SER A 357 -4.86 13.09 -17.33
N ASN A 358 -3.99 12.35 -16.65
CA ASN A 358 -4.02 10.88 -16.67
C ASN A 358 -5.32 10.34 -16.04
N LEU A 359 -5.82 10.99 -14.98
CA LEU A 359 -7.10 10.63 -14.35
C LEU A 359 -8.27 10.83 -15.30
N ILE A 360 -8.33 11.97 -16.01
CA ILE A 360 -9.40 12.26 -16.98
C ILE A 360 -9.35 11.26 -18.13
N TYR A 361 -8.16 10.96 -18.65
CA TYR A 361 -7.96 9.95 -19.68
C TYR A 361 -8.40 8.56 -19.20
N GLY A 362 -7.94 8.13 -18.01
CA GLY A 362 -8.27 6.83 -17.42
C GLY A 362 -9.77 6.63 -17.25
N VAL A 363 -10.45 7.59 -16.60
CA VAL A 363 -11.92 7.55 -16.42
C VAL A 363 -12.66 7.52 -17.76
N SER A 364 -12.19 8.25 -18.77
CA SER A 364 -12.81 8.25 -20.10
C SER A 364 -12.63 6.91 -20.80
N SER A 365 -11.43 6.36 -20.76
CA SER A 365 -11.11 5.05 -21.34
C SER A 365 -11.91 3.94 -20.66
N ASP A 366 -11.95 3.91 -19.34
CA ASP A 366 -12.69 2.89 -18.57
C ASP A 366 -14.21 2.99 -18.79
N TYR A 367 -14.74 4.21 -18.94
CA TYR A 367 -16.14 4.41 -19.28
C TYR A 367 -16.51 3.79 -20.64
N TYR A 368 -15.69 4.04 -21.68
CA TYR A 368 -15.93 3.45 -22.98
C TYR A 368 -15.70 1.95 -22.99
N ALA A 369 -14.66 1.45 -22.32
CA ALA A 369 -14.41 0.03 -22.17
C ALA A 369 -15.55 -0.70 -21.47
N LEU A 370 -16.10 -0.12 -20.38
CA LEU A 370 -17.23 -0.68 -19.65
C LEU A 370 -18.50 -0.76 -20.50
N ASN A 371 -18.82 0.29 -21.25
CA ASN A 371 -19.99 0.29 -22.15
C ASN A 371 -19.82 -0.69 -23.31
N ASN A 372 -18.65 -0.73 -23.94
CA ASN A 372 -18.32 -1.73 -24.94
C ASN A 372 -18.50 -3.14 -24.39
N GLN A 373 -17.92 -3.43 -23.22
CA GLN A 373 -18.00 -4.77 -22.62
C GLN A 373 -19.44 -5.16 -22.27
N TYR A 374 -20.27 -4.21 -21.85
CA TYR A 374 -21.70 -4.49 -21.64
C TYR A 374 -22.42 -4.97 -22.91
N LEU A 375 -22.15 -4.33 -24.05
CA LEU A 375 -22.73 -4.72 -25.35
C LEU A 375 -22.14 -6.04 -25.84
N THR A 376 -20.82 -6.23 -25.69
CA THR A 376 -20.11 -7.47 -26.02
C THR A 376 -20.68 -8.66 -25.25
N VAL A 377 -20.92 -8.54 -23.93
CA VAL A 377 -21.52 -9.61 -23.12
C VAL A 377 -22.92 -9.98 -23.61
N LYS A 378 -23.72 -9.02 -24.08
CA LYS A 378 -25.03 -9.33 -24.70
C LYS A 378 -24.89 -10.15 -25.97
N ALA A 379 -23.94 -9.79 -26.83
CA ALA A 379 -23.66 -10.54 -28.08
C ALA A 379 -23.14 -11.96 -27.78
N LEU A 380 -22.19 -12.07 -26.82
CA LEU A 380 -21.66 -13.36 -26.36
C LEU A 380 -22.74 -14.27 -25.77
N LYS A 381 -23.70 -13.73 -25.04
CA LYS A 381 -24.84 -14.49 -24.53
C LYS A 381 -25.74 -15.03 -25.65
N SER A 382 -25.92 -14.26 -26.70
CA SER A 382 -26.69 -14.73 -27.89
C SER A 382 -25.90 -15.79 -28.65
N SER A 383 -24.59 -15.62 -28.79
CA SER A 383 -23.69 -16.60 -29.41
C SER A 383 -23.71 -17.93 -28.64
N GLU A 384 -23.57 -17.89 -27.31
CA GLU A 384 -23.65 -19.08 -26.43
C GLU A 384 -24.96 -19.84 -26.64
N LYS A 385 -26.10 -19.13 -26.65
CA LYS A 385 -27.41 -19.76 -26.87
C LYS A 385 -27.51 -20.43 -28.24
N ALA A 386 -27.05 -19.77 -29.31
CA ALA A 386 -27.08 -20.31 -30.67
C ALA A 386 -26.16 -21.54 -30.81
N SER A 387 -24.94 -21.45 -30.28
CA SER A 387 -23.97 -22.56 -30.31
C SER A 387 -24.46 -23.76 -29.48
N LYS A 388 -25.10 -23.52 -28.35
CA LYS A 388 -25.72 -24.59 -27.53
C LYS A 388 -26.81 -25.33 -28.29
N LEU A 389 -27.66 -24.58 -29.00
CA LEU A 389 -28.72 -25.19 -29.84
C LEU A 389 -28.11 -25.99 -30.99
N ALA A 390 -27.10 -25.43 -31.69
CA ALA A 390 -26.40 -26.13 -32.75
C ALA A 390 -25.77 -27.44 -32.27
N TYR A 391 -25.08 -27.42 -31.14
CA TYR A 391 -24.57 -28.63 -30.48
C TYR A 391 -25.67 -29.64 -30.18
N THR A 392 -26.79 -29.21 -29.60
CA THR A 392 -27.90 -30.10 -29.25
C THR A 392 -28.50 -30.76 -30.50
N LEU A 393 -28.63 -30.00 -31.60
CA LEU A 393 -29.12 -30.54 -32.89
C LEU A 393 -28.11 -31.51 -33.54
N ALA A 394 -26.81 -31.17 -33.54
CA ALA A 394 -25.76 -32.05 -34.03
C ALA A 394 -25.69 -33.36 -33.24
N PHE A 395 -25.84 -33.31 -31.92
CA PHE A 395 -25.88 -34.51 -31.08
C PHE A 395 -27.07 -35.42 -31.44
N LYS A 396 -28.29 -34.84 -31.55
CA LYS A 396 -29.48 -35.61 -31.95
C LYS A 396 -29.36 -36.21 -33.36
N SER A 397 -28.78 -35.45 -34.32
CA SER A 397 -28.55 -35.98 -35.69
C SER A 397 -27.57 -37.14 -35.69
N TYR A 398 -26.52 -37.09 -34.86
CA TYR A 398 -25.58 -38.19 -34.69
C TYR A 398 -26.26 -39.42 -34.04
N GLU A 399 -27.05 -39.18 -32.98
CA GLU A 399 -27.76 -40.23 -32.25
C GLU A 399 -28.71 -41.05 -33.14
N VAL A 400 -29.33 -40.43 -34.13
CA VAL A 400 -30.21 -41.12 -35.09
C VAL A 400 -29.48 -41.58 -36.37
N GLY A 401 -28.16 -41.45 -36.42
CA GLY A 401 -27.33 -41.97 -37.52
C GLY A 401 -27.31 -41.13 -38.79
N VAL A 402 -27.86 -39.89 -38.80
CA VAL A 402 -27.87 -39.01 -39.98
C VAL A 402 -26.79 -37.92 -39.92
N GLY A 403 -26.16 -37.71 -38.77
CA GLY A 403 -25.06 -36.74 -38.56
C GLY A 403 -23.70 -37.41 -38.49
N SER A 404 -22.62 -36.67 -38.77
CA SER A 404 -21.26 -37.17 -38.62
C SER A 404 -20.65 -36.81 -37.26
N MET A 405 -19.70 -37.63 -36.78
CA MET A 405 -18.92 -37.33 -35.54
C MET A 405 -18.17 -36.01 -35.65
N VAL A 406 -17.62 -35.69 -36.85
CA VAL A 406 -16.89 -34.43 -37.07
C VAL A 406 -17.80 -33.20 -36.86
N GLN A 407 -19.04 -33.25 -37.33
CA GLN A 407 -20.04 -32.20 -37.14
C GLN A 407 -20.35 -32.05 -35.65
N LEU A 408 -20.53 -33.15 -34.92
CA LEU A 408 -20.83 -33.17 -33.49
C LEU A 408 -19.68 -32.56 -32.67
N VAL A 409 -18.45 -33.02 -32.88
CA VAL A 409 -17.25 -32.54 -32.19
C VAL A 409 -17.02 -31.05 -32.46
N THR A 410 -17.19 -30.62 -33.73
CA THR A 410 -17.06 -29.21 -34.11
C THR A 410 -18.11 -28.34 -33.42
N ALA A 411 -19.37 -28.77 -33.39
CA ALA A 411 -20.45 -28.04 -32.73
C ALA A 411 -20.26 -27.96 -31.23
N ASN A 412 -19.75 -29.03 -30.57
CA ASN A 412 -19.39 -29.02 -29.15
C ASN A 412 -18.25 -28.03 -28.85
N ALA A 413 -17.17 -28.06 -29.65
CA ALA A 413 -16.06 -27.14 -29.50
C ALA A 413 -16.49 -25.67 -29.63
N GLN A 414 -17.38 -25.37 -30.60
CA GLN A 414 -17.95 -24.02 -30.76
C GLN A 414 -18.83 -23.62 -29.57
N TYR A 415 -19.63 -24.52 -29.02
CA TYR A 415 -20.45 -24.25 -27.83
C TYR A 415 -19.58 -23.96 -26.61
N ILE A 416 -18.57 -24.81 -26.34
CA ILE A 416 -17.68 -24.62 -25.18
C ILE A 416 -16.88 -23.32 -25.31
N SER A 417 -16.39 -22.99 -26.52
CA SER A 417 -15.71 -21.71 -26.78
C SER A 417 -16.64 -20.51 -26.55
N ALA A 418 -17.88 -20.56 -27.03
CA ALA A 418 -18.87 -19.50 -26.83
C ALA A 418 -19.26 -19.36 -25.35
N LEU A 419 -19.44 -20.46 -24.62
CA LEU A 419 -19.74 -20.47 -23.17
C LEU A 419 -18.59 -19.86 -22.37
N THR A 420 -17.34 -20.28 -22.63
CA THR A 420 -16.14 -19.74 -22.00
C THR A 420 -16.01 -18.23 -22.23
N SER A 421 -16.21 -17.81 -23.49
CA SER A 421 -16.19 -16.38 -23.86
C SER A 421 -17.28 -15.58 -23.14
N TYR A 422 -18.49 -16.12 -22.99
CA TYR A 422 -19.58 -15.48 -22.25
C TYR A 422 -19.26 -15.35 -20.75
N ILE A 423 -18.75 -16.41 -20.12
CA ILE A 423 -18.36 -16.40 -18.71
C ILE A 423 -17.27 -15.33 -18.51
N ASN A 424 -16.17 -15.40 -19.24
CA ASN A 424 -15.05 -14.46 -19.14
C ASN A 424 -15.51 -13.01 -19.40
N GLY A 425 -16.30 -12.80 -20.45
CA GLY A 425 -16.82 -11.47 -20.80
C GLY A 425 -17.65 -10.86 -19.68
N ARG A 426 -18.47 -11.66 -19.01
CA ARG A 426 -19.31 -11.22 -17.88
C ARG A 426 -18.47 -10.82 -16.65
N TYR A 427 -17.40 -11.57 -16.33
CA TYR A 427 -16.53 -11.23 -15.21
C TYR A 427 -15.59 -10.05 -15.54
N THR A 428 -15.15 -9.92 -16.81
CA THR A 428 -14.45 -8.72 -17.29
C THR A 428 -15.29 -7.45 -17.12
N TYR A 429 -16.61 -7.53 -17.33
CA TYR A 429 -17.49 -6.40 -17.06
C TYR A 429 -17.46 -5.96 -15.58
N PHE A 430 -17.45 -6.90 -14.63
CA PHE A 430 -17.34 -6.58 -13.20
C PHE A 430 -15.98 -5.96 -12.85
N TYR A 431 -14.92 -6.48 -13.42
CA TYR A 431 -13.59 -5.92 -13.32
C TYR A 431 -13.52 -4.46 -13.79
N LEU A 432 -13.99 -4.18 -15.01
CA LEU A 432 -14.00 -2.83 -15.58
C LEU A 432 -14.87 -1.86 -14.76
N LYS A 433 -16.00 -2.36 -14.25
CA LYS A 433 -16.85 -1.57 -13.37
C LYS A 433 -16.14 -1.20 -12.06
N ALA A 434 -15.46 -2.16 -11.43
CA ALA A 434 -14.68 -1.91 -10.22
C ALA A 434 -13.52 -0.96 -10.48
N LYS A 435 -12.84 -1.09 -11.63
CA LYS A 435 -11.76 -0.20 -12.04
C LYS A 435 -12.23 1.24 -12.18
N LEU A 436 -13.36 1.47 -12.85
CA LEU A 436 -13.96 2.79 -12.97
C LEU A 436 -14.28 3.40 -11.59
N TYR A 437 -14.84 2.62 -10.64
CA TYR A 437 -15.06 3.11 -9.27
C TYR A 437 -13.75 3.37 -8.50
N SER A 438 -12.71 2.61 -8.79
CA SER A 438 -11.36 2.87 -8.24
C SER A 438 -10.82 4.20 -8.73
N ASP A 439 -10.91 4.49 -10.04
CA ASP A 439 -10.44 5.76 -10.61
C ASP A 439 -11.28 6.97 -10.13
N LEU A 440 -12.55 6.74 -9.83
CA LEU A 440 -13.40 7.74 -9.16
C LEU A 440 -13.01 7.97 -7.68
N GLY A 441 -12.24 7.07 -7.06
CA GLY A 441 -11.94 7.08 -5.62
C GLY A 441 -13.13 6.71 -4.75
N LEU A 442 -14.08 5.93 -5.27
CA LEU A 442 -15.39 5.68 -4.64
C LEU A 442 -15.65 4.21 -4.28
N ILE A 443 -14.66 3.32 -4.33
CA ILE A 443 -14.85 1.90 -3.97
C ILE A 443 -15.41 1.76 -2.54
N PRO A 444 -14.83 2.41 -1.50
CA PRO A 444 -15.37 2.27 -0.14
C PRO A 444 -16.81 2.75 -0.04
N GLU A 445 -17.17 3.84 -0.72
CA GLU A 445 -18.50 4.41 -0.66
C GLU A 445 -19.57 3.58 -1.40
N HIS A 446 -19.17 2.93 -2.49
CA HIS A 446 -20.08 2.16 -3.34
C HIS A 446 -20.31 0.73 -2.86
N TYR A 447 -19.29 0.08 -2.32
CA TYR A 447 -19.33 -1.34 -1.98
C TYR A 447 -19.42 -1.62 -0.47
N LEU A 448 -19.02 -0.69 0.40
CA LEU A 448 -19.10 -0.88 1.85
C LEU A 448 -20.38 -0.30 2.49
N LYS A 449 -20.99 0.70 1.88
CA LYS A 449 -22.32 1.20 2.26
C LYS A 449 -23.41 0.31 1.68
#